data_583a60d71da4569c866de62bd159f953
#
_entry.id   583a60d71da4569c866de62bd159f953
#
_cell.length_a   1.000
_cell.length_b   1.000
_cell.length_c   1.000
_cell.angle_alpha   90.00
_cell.angle_beta   90.00
_cell.angle_gamma   90.00
#
_symmetry.space_group_name_H-M   'P 1'
#
loop_
_entity.id
_entity.type
_entity.pdbx_description
1 polymer ?
#
loop_
_entity_poly.entity_id
_entity_poly.type
_entity_poly.pdbx_seq_one_letter_code
_entity_poly.pdbx_strand_id
1 'polypeptide(L)'
;DTAGAKKTMEILYELMEQFPCHVLRGNREEYMTEQRKVREQEEEEKYWIANSASGNLLYTYEQLTPKDLDFFENLPITFCYEKEGYPAIICCHGSPVNTRELLQLDSERTKEVLDEIDSDYLLAAHTHYPGMMRYHGKTYMNTGSCGIAIGDPGYAHAVILESGENEWKPEFLRIPYDINQVIQDIFESGLYDMAPWFLNNNLHIFLTGTDLTPELVNLAAKLQKENEPEEKVWPHIEEKYFAKAADALKIPDYTFLRYIRPAVIEDTEKLLELYHSMIGGAAGWNEYYPGIDTIESDLSRNALFVMENEKGKLIASISIDADEAVDSLKCWDEALLPGAELARLCIRKEYQNKKLARMMMAYAINVLRKQGKKSVHILVRKGHEVAMRSYAHLGYEKVGECSLYDMQFICMERAL
;
A
#
# COMPACT_ATOMS: atom_id res chain seq x y z
N ASP A 1 10.25 -7.19 2.52
CA ASP A 1 9.24 -8.26 2.47
C ASP A 1 8.32 -8.17 1.24
N THR A 2 8.82 -7.63 0.14
CA THR A 2 8.14 -7.59 -1.15
C THR A 2 9.00 -8.28 -2.20
N ALA A 3 8.54 -8.36 -3.45
CA ALA A 3 9.20 -9.08 -4.53
C ALA A 3 10.62 -8.57 -4.90
N GLY A 4 11.00 -7.38 -4.42
CA GLY A 4 12.20 -6.67 -4.85
C GLY A 4 13.44 -6.77 -3.95
N ALA A 5 13.57 -7.74 -3.03
CA ALA A 5 14.66 -7.78 -2.05
C ALA A 5 16.05 -7.72 -2.71
N LYS A 6 16.33 -8.56 -3.69
CA LYS A 6 17.60 -8.57 -4.42
C LYS A 6 17.91 -7.22 -5.07
N LYS A 7 16.92 -6.64 -5.78
CA LYS A 7 17.08 -5.34 -6.44
C LYS A 7 17.32 -4.21 -5.46
N THR A 8 16.66 -4.27 -4.30
CA THR A 8 16.87 -3.30 -3.22
C THR A 8 18.30 -3.35 -2.70
N MET A 9 18.87 -4.56 -2.51
CA MET A 9 20.27 -4.70 -2.08
C MET A 9 21.26 -4.18 -3.14
N GLU A 10 21.03 -4.44 -4.41
CA GLU A 10 21.85 -3.89 -5.50
C GLU A 10 21.87 -2.36 -5.47
N ILE A 11 20.70 -1.73 -5.38
CA ILE A 11 20.55 -0.26 -5.31
C ILE A 11 21.22 0.29 -4.04
N LEU A 12 21.05 -0.38 -2.89
CA LEU A 12 21.67 0.04 -1.65
C LEU A 12 23.20 0.06 -1.76
N TYR A 13 23.82 -0.99 -2.32
CA TYR A 13 25.27 -1.03 -2.53
C TYR A 13 25.74 0.06 -3.49
N GLU A 14 25.03 0.31 -4.58
CA GLU A 14 25.35 1.41 -5.49
C GLU A 14 25.28 2.78 -4.80
N LEU A 15 24.30 3.00 -3.94
CA LEU A 15 24.17 4.25 -3.17
C LEU A 15 25.31 4.40 -2.15
N MET A 16 25.70 3.32 -1.49
CA MET A 16 26.82 3.34 -0.53
C MET A 16 28.18 3.63 -1.20
N GLU A 17 28.33 3.28 -2.48
CA GLU A 17 29.53 3.64 -3.26
C GLU A 17 29.54 5.13 -3.65
N GLN A 18 28.39 5.72 -3.84
CA GLN A 18 28.23 7.09 -4.34
C GLN A 18 28.11 8.14 -3.23
N PHE A 19 27.57 7.75 -2.08
CA PHE A 19 27.24 8.66 -0.99
C PHE A 19 27.70 8.13 0.36
N PRO A 20 28.02 9.01 1.32
CA PRO A 20 28.21 8.60 2.72
C PRO A 20 26.88 8.07 3.28
N CYS A 21 26.82 6.76 3.51
CA CYS A 21 25.63 6.09 4.01
C CYS A 21 25.91 5.45 5.37
N HIS A 22 24.98 5.62 6.30
CA HIS A 22 24.92 4.88 7.56
C HIS A 22 23.67 3.99 7.52
N VAL A 23 23.91 2.68 7.47
CA VAL A 23 22.85 1.68 7.41
C VAL A 23 22.69 1.04 8.78
N LEU A 24 21.47 0.89 9.23
CA LEU A 24 21.11 0.29 10.51
C LEU A 24 20.42 -1.05 10.30
N ARG A 25 20.64 -1.98 11.22
CA ARG A 25 19.90 -3.24 11.26
C ARG A 25 18.49 -3.00 11.79
N GLY A 26 17.48 -3.35 11.00
CA GLY A 26 16.10 -3.43 11.42
C GLY A 26 15.70 -4.85 11.84
N ASN A 27 14.44 -5.01 12.23
CA ASN A 27 13.90 -6.30 12.64
C ASN A 27 13.92 -7.35 11.51
N ARG A 28 13.84 -6.93 10.25
CA ARG A 28 13.84 -7.86 9.10
C ARG A 28 15.21 -8.42 8.81
N GLU A 29 16.25 -7.60 8.86
CA GLU A 29 17.65 -8.04 8.77
C GLU A 29 17.98 -8.98 9.94
N GLU A 30 17.47 -8.70 11.14
CA GLU A 30 17.63 -9.57 12.30
C GLU A 30 16.99 -10.94 12.10
N TYR A 31 15.77 -11.02 11.55
CA TYR A 31 15.12 -12.29 11.20
C TYR A 31 15.95 -13.09 10.19
N MET A 32 16.53 -12.45 9.16
CA MET A 32 17.36 -13.14 8.17
C MET A 32 18.62 -13.76 8.81
N THR A 33 19.27 -13.02 9.70
CA THR A 33 20.47 -13.52 10.41
C THR A 33 20.11 -14.61 11.43
N GLU A 34 18.96 -14.53 12.10
CA GLU A 34 18.45 -15.59 12.97
C GLU A 34 18.17 -16.87 12.18
N GLN A 35 17.51 -16.77 11.02
CA GLN A 35 17.22 -17.93 10.17
C GLN A 35 18.49 -18.58 9.62
N ARG A 36 19.52 -17.78 9.30
CA ARG A 36 20.84 -18.32 8.93
C ARG A 36 21.38 -19.22 10.04
N LYS A 37 21.37 -18.76 11.28
CA LYS A 37 21.86 -19.54 12.45
C LYS A 37 21.03 -20.81 12.67
N VAL A 38 19.71 -20.73 12.54
CA VAL A 38 18.81 -21.88 12.62
C VAL A 38 19.19 -22.93 11.57
N ARG A 39 19.50 -22.53 10.33
CA ARG A 39 19.91 -23.45 9.25
C ARG A 39 21.30 -24.03 9.48
N GLU A 40 22.24 -23.25 9.98
CA GLU A 40 23.59 -23.70 10.34
C GLU A 40 23.59 -24.72 11.50
N GLN A 41 22.59 -24.65 12.39
CA GLN A 41 22.38 -25.57 13.51
C GLN A 41 21.49 -26.77 13.16
N GLU A 42 21.01 -26.85 11.92
CA GLU A 42 20.11 -27.90 11.40
C GLU A 42 18.82 -28.08 12.23
N GLU A 43 18.30 -26.97 12.81
CA GLU A 43 17.06 -26.95 13.59
C GLU A 43 15.84 -26.92 12.65
N GLU A 44 15.58 -28.01 11.93
CA GLU A 44 14.58 -28.09 10.85
C GLU A 44 13.16 -27.69 11.29
N GLU A 45 12.80 -27.93 12.53
CA GLU A 45 11.48 -27.56 13.06
C GLU A 45 11.26 -26.03 13.20
N LYS A 46 12.33 -25.24 13.05
CA LYS A 46 12.30 -23.75 13.05
C LYS A 46 12.44 -23.17 11.66
N TYR A 47 12.58 -23.99 10.62
CA TYR A 47 12.71 -23.50 9.27
C TYR A 47 11.42 -22.83 8.83
N TRP A 48 11.56 -21.69 8.16
CA TRP A 48 10.44 -21.07 7.50
C TRP A 48 9.94 -21.93 6.35
N ILE A 49 8.64 -21.94 6.16
CA ILE A 49 7.96 -22.70 5.12
C ILE A 49 7.05 -21.80 4.29
N ALA A 50 6.65 -22.26 3.12
CA ALA A 50 5.71 -21.55 2.26
C ALA A 50 4.30 -21.59 2.85
N ASN A 51 4.00 -20.61 3.70
CA ASN A 51 2.69 -20.35 4.29
C ASN A 51 2.58 -18.87 4.68
N SER A 52 1.39 -18.41 5.04
CA SER A 52 1.14 -17.01 5.42
C SER A 52 1.81 -16.57 6.73
N ALA A 53 2.41 -17.49 7.50
CA ALA A 53 3.19 -17.15 8.70
C ALA A 53 4.61 -16.72 8.38
N SER A 54 5.28 -17.42 7.48
CA SER A 54 6.73 -17.27 7.23
C SER A 54 7.14 -17.25 5.76
N GLY A 55 6.22 -17.50 4.83
CA GLY A 55 6.54 -17.64 3.40
C GLY A 55 7.11 -16.38 2.78
N ASN A 56 6.70 -15.19 3.21
CA ASN A 56 7.29 -13.92 2.78
C ASN A 56 8.73 -13.75 3.27
N LEU A 57 9.03 -14.22 4.48
CA LEU A 57 10.40 -14.21 5.02
C LEU A 57 11.27 -15.23 4.29
N LEU A 58 10.74 -16.44 4.04
CA LEU A 58 11.42 -17.47 3.26
C LEU A 58 11.77 -16.98 1.87
N TYR A 59 10.77 -16.43 1.15
CA TYR A 59 10.99 -15.84 -0.18
C TYR A 59 12.10 -14.80 -0.18
N THR A 60 12.11 -13.88 0.79
CA THR A 60 13.15 -12.86 0.93
C THR A 60 14.50 -13.49 1.20
N TYR A 61 14.57 -14.45 2.13
CA TYR A 61 15.81 -15.15 2.50
C TYR A 61 16.45 -15.87 1.31
N GLU A 62 15.64 -16.53 0.47
CA GLU A 62 16.12 -17.27 -0.71
C GLU A 62 16.67 -16.38 -1.82
N GLN A 63 16.35 -15.09 -1.82
CA GLN A 63 16.92 -14.11 -2.75
C GLN A 63 18.22 -13.48 -2.28
N LEU A 64 18.53 -13.59 -0.99
CA LEU A 64 19.73 -13.01 -0.41
C LEU A 64 20.97 -13.88 -0.67
N THR A 65 22.09 -13.23 -0.92
CA THR A 65 23.38 -13.89 -1.06
C THR A 65 24.07 -14.01 0.31
N PRO A 66 25.08 -14.89 0.47
CA PRO A 66 25.92 -14.89 1.68
C PRO A 66 26.51 -13.52 2.02
N LYS A 67 26.88 -12.73 1.00
CA LYS A 67 27.36 -11.34 1.16
C LYS A 67 26.32 -10.45 1.85
N ASP A 68 25.05 -10.58 1.46
CA ASP A 68 23.95 -9.78 2.03
C ASP A 68 23.73 -10.15 3.50
N LEU A 69 23.76 -11.44 3.81
CA LEU A 69 23.62 -11.94 5.19
C LEU A 69 24.81 -11.51 6.08
N ASP A 70 26.04 -11.57 5.55
CA ASP A 70 27.23 -11.06 6.24
C ASP A 70 27.11 -9.54 6.47
N PHE A 71 26.60 -8.80 5.49
CA PHE A 71 26.34 -7.38 5.63
C PHE A 71 25.34 -7.10 6.76
N PHE A 72 24.20 -7.78 6.79
CA PHE A 72 23.20 -7.63 7.84
C PHE A 72 23.72 -7.96 9.23
N GLU A 73 24.55 -9.01 9.37
CA GLU A 73 25.13 -9.43 10.65
C GLU A 73 26.07 -8.36 11.23
N ASN A 74 26.73 -7.60 10.38
CA ASN A 74 27.66 -6.54 10.76
C ASN A 74 27.02 -5.15 10.93
N LEU A 75 25.74 -4.99 10.63
CA LEU A 75 25.05 -3.72 10.82
C LEU A 75 24.85 -3.38 12.30
N PRO A 76 25.12 -2.14 12.73
CA PRO A 76 24.77 -1.67 14.06
C PRO A 76 23.24 -1.54 14.20
N ILE A 77 22.70 -1.68 15.42
CA ILE A 77 21.29 -1.41 15.72
C ILE A 77 21.04 0.06 16.05
N THR A 78 22.09 0.79 16.40
CA THR A 78 22.06 2.20 16.77
C THR A 78 23.26 2.92 16.17
N PHE A 79 23.05 4.14 15.72
CA PHE A 79 24.09 5.05 15.22
C PHE A 79 23.88 6.43 15.82
N CYS A 80 24.96 7.07 16.29
CA CYS A 80 24.93 8.46 16.73
C CYS A 80 25.52 9.35 15.64
N TYR A 81 24.70 10.23 15.08
CA TYR A 81 25.16 11.24 14.14
C TYR A 81 25.59 12.49 14.90
N GLU A 82 26.81 12.92 14.69
CA GLU A 82 27.39 14.11 15.30
C GLU A 82 27.82 15.11 14.23
N LYS A 83 27.51 16.38 14.45
CA LYS A 83 27.95 17.50 13.64
C LYS A 83 28.33 18.65 14.55
N GLU A 84 29.51 19.21 14.35
CA GLU A 84 30.01 20.34 15.13
C GLU A 84 29.01 21.52 15.17
N GLY A 85 28.66 21.98 16.36
CA GLY A 85 27.72 23.08 16.58
C GLY A 85 26.24 22.65 16.54
N TYR A 86 25.94 21.33 16.47
CA TYR A 86 24.57 20.83 16.46
C TYR A 86 24.36 19.73 17.50
N PRO A 87 23.14 19.58 18.03
CA PRO A 87 22.81 18.44 18.88
C PRO A 87 23.01 17.12 18.14
N ALA A 88 23.57 16.13 18.84
CA ALA A 88 23.70 14.77 18.32
C ALA A 88 22.33 14.14 18.06
N ILE A 89 22.25 13.23 17.09
CA ILE A 89 21.04 12.49 16.76
C ILE A 89 21.31 11.01 16.97
N ILE A 90 20.57 10.36 17.85
CA ILE A 90 20.56 8.91 17.95
C ILE A 90 19.60 8.37 16.88
N CYS A 91 20.10 7.49 16.01
CA CYS A 91 19.33 6.83 14.96
C CYS A 91 19.22 5.34 15.28
N CYS A 92 18.04 4.77 15.17
CA CYS A 92 17.73 3.35 15.34
C CYS A 92 16.58 2.89 14.46
N HIS A 93 16.30 1.59 14.38
CA HIS A 93 15.11 1.09 13.69
C HIS A 93 13.88 1.11 14.61
N GLY A 94 13.92 0.36 15.70
CA GLY A 94 12.88 0.35 16.75
C GLY A 94 13.27 1.30 17.88
N SER A 95 13.92 0.79 18.94
CA SER A 95 14.55 1.61 19.98
C SER A 95 16.09 1.47 19.92
N PRO A 96 16.84 2.30 20.67
CA PRO A 96 18.31 2.20 20.69
C PRO A 96 18.86 0.84 21.11
N VAL A 97 18.07 0.02 21.77
CA VAL A 97 18.49 -1.29 22.32
C VAL A 97 17.70 -2.48 21.76
N ASN A 98 16.63 -2.25 20.99
CA ASN A 98 15.76 -3.31 20.48
C ASN A 98 15.16 -2.96 19.13
N THR A 99 15.53 -3.70 18.07
CA THR A 99 15.05 -3.49 16.70
C THR A 99 13.55 -3.74 16.53
N ARG A 100 12.91 -4.45 17.47
CA ARG A 100 11.48 -4.86 17.41
C ARG A 100 10.58 -4.02 18.31
N GLU A 101 11.13 -3.05 19.02
CA GLU A 101 10.37 -2.20 19.94
C GLU A 101 9.62 -1.11 19.17
N LEU A 102 8.31 -1.02 19.41
CA LEU A 102 7.45 -0.03 18.76
C LEU A 102 7.44 1.28 19.56
N LEU A 103 8.11 2.30 19.06
CA LEU A 103 8.09 3.64 19.60
C LEU A 103 7.01 4.46 18.88
N GLN A 104 5.77 4.38 19.40
CA GLN A 104 4.67 5.16 18.85
C GLN A 104 4.71 6.60 19.36
N LEU A 105 4.30 7.55 18.51
CA LEU A 105 4.12 8.96 18.91
C LEU A 105 3.23 9.06 20.14
N ASP A 106 3.61 9.91 21.08
CA ASP A 106 2.90 10.19 22.34
C ASP A 106 2.69 9.00 23.30
N SER A 107 3.31 7.84 23.02
CA SER A 107 3.24 6.72 23.96
C SER A 107 4.14 6.94 25.19
N GLU A 108 3.74 6.39 26.34
CA GLU A 108 4.56 6.45 27.55
C GLU A 108 5.94 5.81 27.34
N ARG A 109 6.00 4.67 26.60
CA ARG A 109 7.28 4.02 26.33
C ARG A 109 8.23 4.89 25.51
N THR A 110 7.74 5.65 24.53
CA THR A 110 8.56 6.60 23.76
C THR A 110 9.11 7.72 24.67
N LYS A 111 8.30 8.21 25.61
CA LYS A 111 8.75 9.21 26.61
C LYS A 111 9.82 8.66 27.54
N GLU A 112 9.66 7.43 28.03
CA GLU A 112 10.67 6.74 28.85
C GLU A 112 12.01 6.61 28.08
N VAL A 113 11.97 6.17 26.82
CA VAL A 113 13.19 6.06 25.99
C VAL A 113 13.84 7.43 25.79
N LEU A 114 13.07 8.49 25.59
CA LEU A 114 13.60 9.85 25.52
C LEU A 114 14.28 10.29 26.83
N ASP A 115 13.72 9.94 27.97
CA ASP A 115 14.37 10.24 29.26
C ASP A 115 15.66 9.43 29.47
N GLU A 116 15.76 8.21 28.94
CA GLU A 116 16.90 7.30 29.06
C GLU A 116 18.11 7.66 28.17
N ILE A 117 17.91 8.35 27.04
CA ILE A 117 18.99 8.67 26.10
C ILE A 117 19.75 9.95 26.47
N ASP A 118 21.04 10.03 26.14
CA ASP A 118 21.90 11.21 26.39
C ASP A 118 21.89 12.23 25.22
N SER A 119 20.95 12.11 24.28
CA SER A 119 20.80 13.00 23.13
C SER A 119 19.49 13.76 23.16
N ASP A 120 19.49 14.97 22.54
CA ASP A 120 18.29 15.75 22.38
C ASP A 120 17.39 15.28 21.22
N TYR A 121 17.93 14.41 20.33
CA TYR A 121 17.20 13.93 19.16
C TYR A 121 17.28 12.40 19.05
N LEU A 122 16.11 11.78 18.85
CA LEU A 122 15.93 10.37 18.52
C LEU A 122 15.22 10.24 17.18
N LEU A 123 15.87 9.60 16.21
CA LEU A 123 15.31 9.28 14.90
C LEU A 123 15.08 7.78 14.80
N ALA A 124 13.83 7.36 14.60
CA ALA A 124 13.47 5.95 14.49
C ALA A 124 12.56 5.69 13.28
N ALA A 125 12.22 4.42 13.08
CA ALA A 125 11.33 3.93 12.03
C ALA A 125 10.32 2.91 12.60
N HIS A 126 10.26 1.70 12.06
CA HIS A 126 9.57 0.49 12.51
C HIS A 126 8.04 0.57 12.63
N THR A 127 7.48 1.69 13.16
CA THR A 127 6.02 1.84 13.29
C THR A 127 5.34 2.13 11.96
N HIS A 128 6.09 2.56 10.94
CA HIS A 128 5.60 2.99 9.62
C HIS A 128 4.70 4.24 9.62
N TYR A 129 4.57 4.93 10.75
CA TYR A 129 3.84 6.19 10.87
C TYR A 129 4.83 7.36 10.98
N PRO A 130 4.94 8.22 9.94
CA PRO A 130 5.81 9.39 10.02
C PRO A 130 5.28 10.42 11.00
N GLY A 131 6.18 11.08 11.71
CA GLY A 131 5.78 12.15 12.62
C GLY A 131 6.86 12.54 13.62
N MET A 132 6.54 13.56 14.42
CA MET A 132 7.45 14.13 15.41
C MET A 132 6.70 14.46 16.70
N MET A 133 7.36 14.27 17.82
CA MET A 133 6.91 14.77 19.14
C MET A 133 8.06 15.41 19.90
N ARG A 134 7.75 16.31 20.82
CA ARG A 134 8.70 16.90 21.78
C ARG A 134 8.31 16.54 23.20
N TYR A 135 9.30 16.15 24.00
CA TYR A 135 9.10 15.76 25.39
C TYR A 135 10.36 16.08 26.21
N HIS A 136 10.22 16.81 27.32
CA HIS A 136 11.31 17.23 28.22
C HIS A 136 12.52 17.89 27.51
N GLY A 137 12.24 18.68 26.45
CA GLY A 137 13.29 19.35 25.66
C GLY A 137 13.92 18.48 24.56
N LYS A 138 13.63 17.18 24.53
CA LYS A 138 14.08 16.25 23.52
C LYS A 138 13.05 16.06 22.40
N THR A 139 13.52 15.67 21.22
CA THR A 139 12.71 15.49 20.02
C THR A 139 12.79 14.05 19.52
N TYR A 140 11.65 13.39 19.43
CA TYR A 140 11.50 12.11 18.74
C TYR A 140 10.95 12.34 17.34
N MET A 141 11.50 11.65 16.35
CA MET A 141 11.02 11.65 14.98
C MET A 141 10.92 10.21 14.46
N ASN A 142 9.80 9.87 13.81
CA ASN A 142 9.68 8.64 13.07
C ASN A 142 9.66 8.96 11.58
N THR A 143 10.51 8.30 10.80
CA THR A 143 10.66 8.56 9.36
C THR A 143 9.51 8.03 8.52
N GLY A 144 8.64 7.22 9.08
CA GLY A 144 7.66 6.44 8.33
C GLY A 144 8.28 5.24 7.63
N SER A 145 7.75 4.87 6.48
CA SER A 145 8.18 3.70 5.70
C SER A 145 8.41 4.06 4.24
N CYS A 146 9.52 3.62 3.67
CA CYS A 146 9.78 3.77 2.23
C CYS A 146 9.12 2.69 1.35
N GLY A 147 8.45 1.70 1.94
CA GLY A 147 7.80 0.60 1.21
C GLY A 147 6.32 0.43 1.57
N ILE A 148 6.01 0.19 2.83
CA ILE A 148 4.66 -0.06 3.32
C ILE A 148 4.27 1.06 4.28
N ALA A 149 3.71 2.14 3.76
CA ALA A 149 3.20 3.25 4.57
C ALA A 149 1.85 2.89 5.18
N ILE A 150 1.74 3.01 6.51
CA ILE A 150 0.47 2.82 7.22
C ILE A 150 -0.21 4.18 7.38
N GLY A 151 -1.51 4.22 7.11
CA GLY A 151 -2.31 5.47 7.15
C GLY A 151 -2.17 6.35 5.91
N ASP A 152 -1.19 6.10 5.03
CA ASP A 152 -0.92 6.91 3.84
C ASP A 152 -0.65 6.06 2.59
N PRO A 153 -1.68 5.38 2.06
CA PRO A 153 -1.52 4.47 0.94
C PRO A 153 -1.06 5.20 -0.32
N GLY A 154 -0.07 4.65 -1.02
CA GLY A 154 0.43 5.17 -2.29
C GLY A 154 1.69 6.00 -2.18
N TYR A 155 2.24 6.18 -0.98
CA TYR A 155 3.41 6.99 -0.77
C TYR A 155 4.51 6.26 0.00
N ALA A 156 5.75 6.57 -0.35
CA ALA A 156 6.92 6.26 0.44
C ALA A 156 7.27 7.49 1.29
N HIS A 157 7.74 7.26 2.50
CA HIS A 157 8.14 8.32 3.41
C HIS A 157 9.64 8.40 3.57
N ALA A 158 10.14 9.61 3.72
CA ALA A 158 11.50 9.94 4.11
C ALA A 158 11.52 11.25 4.91
N VAL A 159 12.63 11.55 5.56
CA VAL A 159 12.82 12.82 6.27
C VAL A 159 14.12 13.44 5.83
N ILE A 160 14.08 14.72 5.46
CA ILE A 160 15.28 15.55 5.30
C ILE A 160 15.45 16.35 6.59
N LEU A 161 16.67 16.31 7.16
CA LEU A 161 17.04 17.14 8.31
C LEU A 161 17.96 18.25 7.84
N GLU A 162 17.47 19.47 7.88
CA GLU A 162 18.28 20.65 7.59
C GLU A 162 18.87 21.25 8.88
N SER A 163 20.12 21.69 8.81
CA SER A 163 20.76 22.39 9.93
C SER A 163 20.26 23.84 10.00
N GLY A 164 19.53 24.20 11.07
CA GLY A 164 19.11 25.55 11.39
C GLY A 164 20.09 26.27 12.34
N GLU A 165 19.62 27.27 13.10
CA GLU A 165 20.40 27.93 14.16
C GLU A 165 20.43 27.04 15.42
N ASN A 166 21.44 26.15 15.54
CA ASN A 166 21.61 25.20 16.64
C ASN A 166 20.49 24.16 16.81
N GLU A 167 19.73 23.90 15.78
CA GLU A 167 18.66 22.89 15.78
C GLU A 167 18.56 22.16 14.44
N TRP A 168 17.91 21.01 14.43
CA TRP A 168 17.55 20.28 13.23
C TRP A 168 16.11 20.59 12.82
N LYS A 169 15.92 20.95 11.56
CA LYS A 169 14.60 21.22 10.97
C LYS A 169 14.19 20.05 10.08
N PRO A 170 13.19 19.25 10.47
CA PRO A 170 12.73 18.14 9.65
C PRO A 170 11.78 18.61 8.56
N GLU A 171 11.99 18.10 7.36
CA GLU A 171 11.02 18.09 6.26
C GLU A 171 10.59 16.66 6.01
N PHE A 172 9.33 16.36 6.27
CA PHE A 172 8.74 15.05 6.02
C PHE A 172 8.32 14.95 4.55
N LEU A 173 8.95 14.03 3.83
CA LEU A 173 8.68 13.79 2.41
C LEU A 173 7.63 12.71 2.24
N ARG A 174 6.76 12.94 1.26
CA ARG A 174 5.71 12.05 0.79
C ARG A 174 5.91 11.82 -0.70
N ILE A 175 6.45 10.66 -1.10
CA ILE A 175 6.93 10.37 -2.45
C ILE A 175 6.01 9.33 -3.08
N PRO A 176 5.23 9.66 -4.13
CA PRO A 176 4.38 8.70 -4.79
C PRO A 176 5.22 7.67 -5.55
N TYR A 177 4.82 6.40 -5.52
CA TYR A 177 5.43 5.32 -6.29
C TYR A 177 4.38 4.46 -7.00
N ASP A 178 4.83 3.59 -7.92
CA ASP A 178 3.93 2.75 -8.71
C ASP A 178 3.43 1.53 -7.93
N ILE A 179 2.39 1.72 -7.14
CA ILE A 179 1.76 0.62 -6.38
C ILE A 179 1.21 -0.46 -7.30
N ASN A 180 0.67 -0.10 -8.47
CA ASN A 180 0.15 -1.09 -9.40
C ASN A 180 1.26 -2.01 -9.90
N GLN A 181 2.47 -1.47 -10.15
CA GLN A 181 3.64 -2.29 -10.48
C GLN A 181 4.04 -3.21 -9.30
N VAL A 182 4.08 -2.69 -8.07
CA VAL A 182 4.36 -3.51 -6.88
C VAL A 182 3.35 -4.65 -6.73
N ILE A 183 2.07 -4.40 -6.98
CA ILE A 183 1.02 -5.42 -6.96
C ILE A 183 1.28 -6.49 -8.03
N GLN A 184 1.61 -6.09 -9.25
CA GLN A 184 1.95 -7.05 -10.32
C GLN A 184 3.20 -7.87 -9.97
N ASP A 185 4.26 -7.21 -9.49
CA ASP A 185 5.50 -7.89 -9.06
C ASP A 185 5.24 -8.95 -7.98
N ILE A 186 4.34 -8.69 -7.02
CA ILE A 186 3.94 -9.66 -5.99
C ILE A 186 3.34 -10.93 -6.60
N PHE A 187 2.50 -10.78 -7.63
CA PHE A 187 1.87 -11.92 -8.29
C PHE A 187 2.81 -12.62 -9.28
N GLU A 188 3.55 -11.86 -10.08
CA GLU A 188 4.42 -12.41 -11.14
C GLU A 188 5.66 -13.10 -10.58
N SER A 189 6.17 -12.66 -9.44
CA SER A 189 7.34 -13.26 -8.79
C SER A 189 7.07 -14.59 -8.10
N GLY A 190 5.80 -14.98 -7.93
CA GLY A 190 5.40 -16.14 -7.14
C GLY A 190 5.38 -15.91 -5.62
N LEU A 191 5.73 -14.71 -5.16
CA LEU A 191 5.69 -14.37 -3.73
C LEU A 191 4.29 -14.55 -3.13
N TYR A 192 3.23 -14.18 -3.88
CA TYR A 192 1.86 -14.35 -3.42
C TYR A 192 1.54 -15.80 -3.07
N ASP A 193 2.00 -16.75 -3.87
CA ASP A 193 1.72 -18.18 -3.66
C ASP A 193 2.48 -18.75 -2.45
N MET A 194 3.57 -18.12 -2.04
CA MET A 194 4.32 -18.49 -0.85
C MET A 194 3.69 -18.02 0.46
N ALA A 195 2.94 -16.90 0.46
CA ALA A 195 2.34 -16.32 1.67
C ALA A 195 0.98 -15.65 1.37
N PRO A 196 -0.04 -16.37 0.92
CA PRO A 196 -1.25 -15.80 0.30
C PRO A 196 -1.98 -14.78 1.18
N TRP A 197 -2.29 -15.11 2.42
CA TRP A 197 -3.06 -14.22 3.30
C TRP A 197 -2.22 -13.09 3.89
N PHE A 198 -0.93 -13.32 4.13
CA PHE A 198 -0.01 -12.24 4.51
C PHE A 198 0.08 -11.20 3.38
N LEU A 199 0.28 -11.64 2.14
CA LEU A 199 0.35 -10.75 0.99
C LEU A 199 -1.01 -10.12 0.68
N ASN A 200 -2.10 -10.85 0.87
CA ASN A 200 -3.44 -10.28 0.74
C ASN A 200 -3.67 -9.13 1.74
N ASN A 201 -3.15 -9.25 2.97
CA ASN A 201 -3.16 -8.13 3.90
C ASN A 201 -2.21 -6.98 3.47
N ASN A 202 -1.04 -7.28 2.90
CA ASN A 202 -0.17 -6.23 2.33
C ASN A 202 -0.89 -5.48 1.20
N LEU A 203 -1.61 -6.18 0.32
CA LEU A 203 -2.47 -5.56 -0.69
C LEU A 203 -3.55 -4.68 -0.04
N HIS A 204 -4.09 -5.11 1.11
CA HIS A 204 -5.03 -4.28 1.89
C HIS A 204 -4.36 -2.98 2.38
N ILE A 205 -3.15 -3.05 2.90
CA ILE A 205 -2.39 -1.87 3.34
C ILE A 205 -2.13 -0.93 2.15
N PHE A 206 -1.64 -1.43 1.02
CA PHE A 206 -1.38 -0.63 -0.18
C PHE A 206 -2.61 0.11 -0.70
N LEU A 207 -3.81 -0.46 -0.54
CA LEU A 207 -5.04 0.13 -1.05
C LEU A 207 -5.77 1.02 -0.04
N THR A 208 -5.58 0.77 1.27
CA THR A 208 -6.39 1.41 2.33
C THR A 208 -5.56 2.12 3.40
N GLY A 209 -4.27 1.83 3.49
CA GLY A 209 -3.42 2.28 4.59
C GLY A 209 -3.65 1.54 5.92
N THR A 210 -4.53 0.55 5.96
CA THR A 210 -4.88 -0.18 7.20
C THR A 210 -4.04 -1.44 7.32
N ASP A 211 -3.26 -1.55 8.39
CA ASP A 211 -2.51 -2.76 8.74
C ASP A 211 -3.30 -3.62 9.72
N LEU A 212 -3.54 -4.86 9.35
CA LEU A 212 -4.18 -5.90 10.16
C LEU A 212 -3.25 -7.11 10.35
N THR A 213 -1.94 -6.95 10.07
CA THR A 213 -0.97 -8.05 10.17
C THR A 213 -0.91 -8.67 11.57
N PRO A 214 -0.81 -7.89 12.67
CA PRO A 214 -0.77 -8.46 14.01
C PRO A 214 -2.05 -9.23 14.35
N GLU A 215 -3.22 -8.66 14.05
CA GLU A 215 -4.51 -9.27 14.30
C GLU A 215 -4.70 -10.55 13.49
N LEU A 216 -4.30 -10.54 12.21
CA LEU A 216 -4.40 -11.68 11.30
C LEU A 216 -3.56 -12.86 11.80
N VAL A 217 -2.28 -12.62 12.11
CA VAL A 217 -1.35 -13.66 12.56
C VAL A 217 -1.76 -14.20 13.94
N ASN A 218 -2.07 -13.32 14.89
CA ASN A 218 -2.47 -13.71 16.24
C ASN A 218 -3.78 -14.51 16.24
N LEU A 219 -4.75 -14.08 15.44
CA LEU A 219 -6.04 -14.81 15.35
C LEU A 219 -5.88 -16.15 14.66
N ALA A 220 -5.09 -16.26 13.58
CA ALA A 220 -4.80 -17.53 12.93
C ALA A 220 -4.10 -18.52 13.87
N ALA A 221 -3.07 -18.05 14.60
CA ALA A 221 -2.37 -18.86 15.61
C ALA A 221 -3.29 -19.34 16.73
N LYS A 222 -4.15 -18.44 17.24
CA LYS A 222 -5.15 -18.78 18.25
C LYS A 222 -6.13 -19.82 17.76
N LEU A 223 -6.68 -19.65 16.56
CA LEU A 223 -7.63 -20.61 15.94
C LEU A 223 -7.00 -21.98 15.73
N GLN A 224 -5.72 -22.05 15.31
CA GLN A 224 -5.02 -23.33 15.21
C GLN A 224 -4.89 -23.98 16.56
N LYS A 225 -4.40 -23.27 17.57
CA LYS A 225 -4.20 -23.82 18.91
C LYS A 225 -5.49 -24.32 19.56
N GLU A 226 -6.61 -23.67 19.29
CA GLU A 226 -7.92 -24.08 19.81
C GLU A 226 -8.44 -25.38 19.14
N ASN A 227 -8.10 -25.63 17.89
CA ASN A 227 -8.58 -26.77 17.13
C ASN A 227 -7.56 -27.93 17.07
N GLU A 228 -6.28 -27.63 17.17
CA GLU A 228 -5.15 -28.56 17.08
C GLU A 228 -4.12 -28.25 18.19
N PRO A 229 -4.45 -28.53 19.48
CA PRO A 229 -3.63 -28.09 20.62
C PRO A 229 -2.24 -28.72 20.68
N GLU A 230 -2.05 -29.89 20.07
CA GLU A 230 -0.78 -30.64 20.05
C GLU A 230 0.18 -30.13 18.95
N GLU A 231 -0.32 -29.35 17.99
CA GLU A 231 0.49 -28.87 16.86
C GLU A 231 1.32 -27.64 17.25
N LYS A 232 2.55 -27.59 16.69
CA LYS A 232 3.40 -26.41 16.79
C LYS A 232 2.76 -25.28 15.98
N VAL A 233 2.72 -24.09 16.55
CA VAL A 233 2.06 -22.94 15.90
C VAL A 233 3.02 -22.23 14.95
N TRP A 234 4.07 -21.61 15.46
CA TRP A 234 5.03 -20.87 14.63
C TRP A 234 6.26 -21.70 14.27
N PRO A 235 6.72 -21.71 13.01
CA PRO A 235 6.18 -21.02 11.82
C PRO A 235 5.10 -21.82 11.05
N HIS A 236 4.54 -22.87 11.61
CA HIS A 236 3.70 -23.90 10.96
C HIS A 236 2.20 -23.64 11.09
N ILE A 237 1.75 -22.38 11.01
CA ILE A 237 0.32 -22.07 10.99
C ILE A 237 -0.26 -22.46 9.63
N GLU A 238 -1.30 -23.31 9.61
CA GLU A 238 -1.93 -23.74 8.38
C GLU A 238 -2.79 -22.65 7.72
N GLU A 239 -2.78 -22.59 6.39
CA GLU A 239 -3.51 -21.60 5.58
C GLU A 239 -5.02 -21.55 5.88
N LYS A 240 -5.64 -22.67 6.23
CA LYS A 240 -7.07 -22.70 6.60
C LYS A 240 -7.42 -21.81 7.80
N TYR A 241 -6.47 -21.59 8.73
CA TYR A 241 -6.66 -20.70 9.87
C TYR A 241 -6.44 -19.23 9.50
N PHE A 242 -5.51 -18.95 8.60
CA PHE A 242 -5.38 -17.61 8.01
C PHE A 242 -6.64 -17.22 7.22
N ALA A 243 -7.19 -18.12 6.41
CA ALA A 243 -8.44 -17.86 5.70
C ALA A 243 -9.60 -17.52 6.64
N LYS A 244 -9.77 -18.29 7.75
CA LYS A 244 -10.78 -18.00 8.78
C LYS A 244 -10.53 -16.67 9.51
N ALA A 245 -9.28 -16.37 9.82
CA ALA A 245 -8.90 -15.11 10.46
C ALA A 245 -9.18 -13.92 9.55
N ALA A 246 -8.82 -14.01 8.27
CA ALA A 246 -9.08 -12.97 7.27
C ALA A 246 -10.58 -12.71 7.09
N ASP A 247 -11.40 -13.75 7.05
CA ASP A 247 -12.87 -13.62 6.97
C ASP A 247 -13.43 -12.92 8.23
N ALA A 248 -13.00 -13.33 9.42
CA ALA A 248 -13.40 -12.72 10.68
C ALA A 248 -13.01 -11.22 10.77
N LEU A 249 -11.83 -10.86 10.27
CA LEU A 249 -11.31 -9.49 10.20
C LEU A 249 -11.86 -8.72 9.00
N LYS A 250 -12.66 -9.37 8.13
CA LYS A 250 -13.23 -8.78 6.92
C LYS A 250 -12.18 -8.26 5.92
N ILE A 251 -11.00 -8.86 5.89
CA ILE A 251 -9.99 -8.60 4.88
C ILE A 251 -10.52 -9.13 3.54
N PRO A 252 -10.65 -8.29 2.49
CA PRO A 252 -11.12 -8.76 1.20
C PRO A 252 -10.09 -9.70 0.54
N ASP A 253 -10.56 -10.60 -0.29
CA ASP A 253 -9.70 -11.30 -1.23
C ASP A 253 -9.34 -10.36 -2.39
N TYR A 254 -8.06 -10.05 -2.55
CA TYR A 254 -7.52 -9.15 -3.57
C TYR A 254 -6.92 -9.87 -4.77
N THR A 255 -7.07 -11.18 -4.90
CA THR A 255 -6.50 -11.96 -6.02
C THR A 255 -6.89 -11.45 -7.41
N PHE A 256 -8.07 -10.83 -7.53
CA PHE A 256 -8.49 -10.20 -8.79
C PHE A 256 -7.63 -9.02 -9.25
N LEU A 257 -6.83 -8.42 -8.38
CA LEU A 257 -5.92 -7.32 -8.77
C LEU A 257 -4.91 -7.76 -9.84
N ARG A 258 -4.52 -9.03 -9.85
CA ARG A 258 -3.61 -9.61 -10.87
C ARG A 258 -4.16 -9.52 -12.30
N TYR A 259 -5.46 -9.35 -12.44
CA TYR A 259 -6.15 -9.34 -13.72
C TYR A 259 -6.53 -7.94 -14.18
N ILE A 260 -6.09 -6.88 -13.48
CA ILE A 260 -6.31 -5.50 -13.89
C ILE A 260 -5.10 -5.03 -14.70
N ARG A 261 -5.40 -4.47 -15.88
CA ARG A 261 -4.38 -3.91 -16.77
C ARG A 261 -4.90 -2.70 -17.53
N PRO A 262 -4.01 -1.88 -18.13
CA PRO A 262 -4.42 -0.94 -19.15
C PRO A 262 -5.12 -1.67 -20.31
N ALA A 263 -6.17 -1.04 -20.86
CA ALA A 263 -6.83 -1.55 -22.04
C ALA A 263 -5.95 -1.30 -23.29
N VAL A 264 -6.09 -2.17 -24.27
CA VAL A 264 -5.43 -2.06 -25.57
C VAL A 264 -6.47 -2.01 -26.69
N ILE A 265 -6.05 -1.65 -27.90
CA ILE A 265 -6.99 -1.46 -29.03
C ILE A 265 -7.78 -2.75 -29.33
N GLU A 266 -7.20 -3.90 -29.11
CA GLU A 266 -7.81 -5.22 -29.32
C GLU A 266 -8.96 -5.50 -28.32
N ASP A 267 -9.09 -4.72 -27.28
CA ASP A 267 -10.19 -4.83 -26.30
C ASP A 267 -11.46 -4.11 -26.75
N THR A 268 -11.41 -3.31 -27.83
CA THR A 268 -12.53 -2.41 -28.23
C THR A 268 -13.85 -3.16 -28.36
N GLU A 269 -13.88 -4.28 -29.07
CA GLU A 269 -15.11 -5.07 -29.28
C GLU A 269 -15.63 -5.65 -27.95
N LYS A 270 -14.72 -6.18 -27.12
CA LYS A 270 -15.06 -6.73 -25.81
C LYS A 270 -15.57 -5.66 -24.83
N LEU A 271 -15.01 -4.44 -24.93
CA LEU A 271 -15.45 -3.28 -24.15
C LEU A 271 -16.85 -2.82 -24.57
N LEU A 272 -17.11 -2.73 -25.86
CA LEU A 272 -18.47 -2.43 -26.37
C LEU A 272 -19.48 -3.47 -25.88
N GLU A 273 -19.16 -4.76 -25.97
CA GLU A 273 -20.02 -5.83 -25.42
C GLU A 273 -20.26 -5.63 -23.90
N LEU A 274 -19.20 -5.27 -23.15
CA LEU A 274 -19.30 -5.00 -21.72
C LEU A 274 -20.23 -3.80 -21.45
N TYR A 275 -20.05 -2.68 -22.15
CA TYR A 275 -20.86 -1.47 -21.99
C TYR A 275 -22.32 -1.71 -22.41
N HIS A 276 -22.56 -2.38 -23.51
CA HIS A 276 -23.92 -2.74 -23.96
C HIS A 276 -24.64 -3.63 -22.93
N SER A 277 -23.91 -4.50 -22.22
CA SER A 277 -24.50 -5.33 -21.16
C SER A 277 -25.03 -4.53 -19.96
N MET A 278 -24.66 -3.23 -19.86
CA MET A 278 -25.06 -2.32 -18.80
C MET A 278 -26.20 -1.36 -19.21
N ILE A 279 -26.62 -1.39 -20.48
CA ILE A 279 -27.72 -0.56 -20.97
C ILE A 279 -29.03 -0.84 -20.20
N GLY A 280 -29.75 0.23 -19.90
CA GLY A 280 -30.97 0.18 -19.07
C GLY A 280 -30.69 0.11 -17.56
N GLY A 281 -29.44 0.15 -17.15
CA GLY A 281 -29.03 0.26 -15.74
C GLY A 281 -29.17 1.69 -15.19
N ALA A 282 -28.87 1.85 -13.90
CA ALA A 282 -29.00 3.12 -13.16
C ALA A 282 -28.07 4.24 -13.65
N ALA A 283 -26.96 3.89 -14.32
CA ALA A 283 -26.01 4.86 -14.89
C ALA A 283 -26.59 5.65 -16.08
N GLY A 284 -27.65 5.14 -16.70
CA GLY A 284 -28.32 5.82 -17.82
C GLY A 284 -27.62 5.65 -19.16
N TRP A 285 -26.79 4.64 -19.31
CA TRP A 285 -26.14 4.31 -20.57
C TRP A 285 -27.13 3.84 -21.63
N ASN A 286 -26.80 4.11 -22.89
CA ASN A 286 -27.63 3.82 -24.05
C ASN A 286 -26.80 3.28 -25.22
N GLU A 287 -27.42 3.11 -26.39
CA GLU A 287 -26.76 2.55 -27.58
C GLU A 287 -25.61 3.42 -28.14
N TYR A 288 -25.59 4.71 -27.78
CA TYR A 288 -24.61 5.68 -28.25
C TYR A 288 -23.50 6.01 -27.24
N TYR A 289 -23.76 5.79 -25.94
CA TYR A 289 -22.82 6.14 -24.87
C TYR A 289 -22.79 5.10 -23.75
N PRO A 290 -21.59 4.62 -23.33
CA PRO A 290 -20.28 4.82 -23.98
C PRO A 290 -20.18 4.06 -25.31
N GLY A 291 -19.65 4.69 -26.35
CA GLY A 291 -19.50 4.14 -27.70
C GLY A 291 -18.03 3.94 -28.10
N ILE A 292 -17.79 3.62 -29.37
CA ILE A 292 -16.46 3.43 -29.96
C ILE A 292 -15.61 4.70 -29.78
N ASP A 293 -16.15 5.87 -30.12
CA ASP A 293 -15.45 7.15 -30.00
C ASP A 293 -14.95 7.41 -28.58
N THR A 294 -15.75 7.02 -27.58
CA THR A 294 -15.39 7.13 -26.15
C THR A 294 -14.23 6.20 -25.82
N ILE A 295 -14.29 4.95 -26.28
CA ILE A 295 -13.22 3.95 -26.07
C ILE A 295 -11.92 4.42 -26.72
N GLU A 296 -11.97 4.86 -27.98
CA GLU A 296 -10.80 5.34 -28.72
C GLU A 296 -10.18 6.57 -28.05
N SER A 297 -11.00 7.51 -27.59
CA SER A 297 -10.53 8.67 -26.82
C SER A 297 -9.80 8.25 -25.53
N ASP A 298 -10.38 7.35 -24.76
CA ASP A 298 -9.77 6.87 -23.51
C ASP A 298 -8.45 6.10 -23.77
N LEU A 299 -8.43 5.23 -24.81
CA LEU A 299 -7.23 4.50 -25.22
C LEU A 299 -6.12 5.44 -25.67
N SER A 300 -6.44 6.47 -26.45
CA SER A 300 -5.43 7.44 -26.93
C SER A 300 -4.72 8.19 -25.80
N ARG A 301 -5.36 8.30 -24.64
CA ARG A 301 -4.81 8.94 -23.42
C ARG A 301 -4.18 7.94 -22.45
N ASN A 302 -4.17 6.63 -22.74
CA ASN A 302 -3.81 5.56 -21.82
C ASN A 302 -4.62 5.65 -20.49
N ALA A 303 -5.90 5.96 -20.59
CA ALA A 303 -6.76 6.32 -19.48
C ALA A 303 -7.88 5.29 -19.21
N LEU A 304 -7.85 4.15 -19.89
CA LEU A 304 -8.84 3.07 -19.79
C LEU A 304 -8.19 1.82 -19.21
N PHE A 305 -8.82 1.27 -18.17
CA PHE A 305 -8.35 0.07 -17.49
C PHE A 305 -9.43 -1.00 -17.48
N VAL A 306 -9.03 -2.24 -17.63
CA VAL A 306 -9.90 -3.41 -17.70
C VAL A 306 -9.50 -4.45 -16.67
N MET A 307 -10.48 -5.26 -16.25
CA MET A 307 -10.26 -6.47 -15.48
C MET A 307 -10.77 -7.66 -16.27
N GLU A 308 -9.96 -8.68 -16.39
CA GLU A 308 -10.32 -9.96 -16.99
C GLU A 308 -10.66 -11.00 -15.92
N ASN A 309 -11.32 -12.06 -16.29
CA ASN A 309 -11.35 -13.28 -15.49
C ASN A 309 -10.25 -14.25 -15.98
N GLU A 310 -10.12 -15.39 -15.31
CA GLU A 310 -9.13 -16.44 -15.63
C GLU A 310 -9.23 -16.98 -17.06
N LYS A 311 -10.35 -16.71 -17.75
CA LYS A 311 -10.60 -17.13 -19.15
C LYS A 311 -10.39 -16.01 -20.15
N GLY A 312 -9.85 -14.86 -19.74
CA GLY A 312 -9.63 -13.69 -20.61
C GLY A 312 -10.90 -12.94 -21.02
N LYS A 313 -12.04 -13.17 -20.32
CA LYS A 313 -13.27 -12.41 -20.54
C LYS A 313 -13.21 -11.11 -19.74
N LEU A 314 -13.45 -9.95 -20.39
CA LEU A 314 -13.57 -8.68 -19.68
C LEU A 314 -14.79 -8.69 -18.76
N ILE A 315 -14.55 -8.43 -17.48
CA ILE A 315 -15.58 -8.46 -16.42
C ILE A 315 -15.81 -7.08 -15.78
N ALA A 316 -14.85 -6.17 -15.92
CA ALA A 316 -14.96 -4.81 -15.42
C ALA A 316 -14.14 -3.83 -16.28
N SER A 317 -14.48 -2.55 -16.22
CA SER A 317 -13.67 -1.44 -16.73
C SER A 317 -13.86 -0.18 -15.90
N ILE A 318 -12.90 0.75 -16.01
CA ILE A 318 -12.94 2.10 -15.46
C ILE A 318 -12.09 3.02 -16.33
N SER A 319 -12.45 4.29 -16.44
CA SER A 319 -11.67 5.31 -17.16
C SER A 319 -11.30 6.47 -16.24
N ILE A 320 -10.15 7.08 -16.52
CA ILE A 320 -9.80 8.43 -16.08
C ILE A 320 -10.27 9.36 -17.20
N ASP A 321 -11.27 10.17 -16.93
CA ASP A 321 -11.85 11.06 -17.96
C ASP A 321 -11.07 12.37 -18.09
N ALA A 322 -11.32 13.10 -19.19
CA ALA A 322 -10.78 14.41 -19.46
C ALA A 322 -11.89 15.29 -20.09
N ASP A 323 -13.04 15.34 -19.42
CA ASP A 323 -14.19 16.13 -19.82
C ASP A 323 -14.06 17.56 -19.27
N GLU A 324 -13.80 18.51 -20.15
CA GLU A 324 -13.65 19.93 -19.78
C GLU A 324 -14.91 20.49 -19.10
N ALA A 325 -16.12 19.99 -19.44
CA ALA A 325 -17.35 20.44 -18.80
C ALA A 325 -17.43 20.00 -17.33
N VAL A 326 -16.87 18.82 -17.01
CA VAL A 326 -16.78 18.32 -15.64
C VAL A 326 -15.65 19.03 -14.89
N ASP A 327 -14.47 19.11 -15.48
CA ASP A 327 -13.28 19.74 -14.84
C ASP A 327 -13.52 21.22 -14.52
N SER A 328 -14.34 21.92 -15.31
CA SER A 328 -14.67 23.35 -15.10
C SER A 328 -15.74 23.61 -14.05
N LEU A 329 -16.37 22.60 -13.46
CA LEU A 329 -17.39 22.78 -12.42
C LEU A 329 -16.79 23.49 -11.19
N LYS A 330 -17.55 24.42 -10.63
CA LYS A 330 -17.11 25.27 -9.51
C LYS A 330 -17.30 24.61 -8.13
N CYS A 331 -17.71 23.37 -8.09
CA CYS A 331 -17.91 22.64 -6.85
C CYS A 331 -16.66 21.91 -6.35
N TRP A 332 -15.62 21.75 -7.18
CA TRP A 332 -14.37 21.09 -6.79
C TRP A 332 -13.54 21.99 -5.86
N ASP A 333 -12.87 21.39 -4.88
CA ASP A 333 -12.02 22.12 -3.93
C ASP A 333 -10.74 22.63 -4.62
N GLU A 334 -10.58 23.94 -4.70
CA GLU A 334 -9.40 24.57 -5.30
C GLU A 334 -8.08 24.20 -4.61
N ALA A 335 -8.11 23.88 -3.32
CA ALA A 335 -6.92 23.45 -2.58
C ALA A 335 -6.45 22.03 -2.97
N LEU A 336 -7.37 21.23 -3.53
CA LEU A 336 -7.10 19.86 -3.98
C LEU A 336 -6.80 19.76 -5.48
N LEU A 337 -6.58 20.86 -6.16
CA LEU A 337 -6.16 20.85 -7.57
C LEU A 337 -4.64 20.52 -7.70
N PRO A 338 -4.23 19.80 -8.76
CA PRO A 338 -5.05 19.27 -9.86
C PRO A 338 -5.79 17.97 -9.47
N GLY A 339 -7.09 17.93 -9.73
CA GLY A 339 -7.92 16.74 -9.62
C GLY A 339 -8.03 15.97 -10.94
N ALA A 340 -8.81 14.87 -10.94
CA ALA A 340 -9.20 14.14 -12.15
C ALA A 340 -10.52 13.37 -11.94
N GLU A 341 -11.29 13.19 -13.01
CA GLU A 341 -12.54 12.42 -12.97
C GLU A 341 -12.28 10.92 -13.18
N LEU A 342 -12.92 10.09 -12.35
CA LEU A 342 -13.14 8.68 -12.66
C LEU A 342 -14.53 8.48 -13.25
N ALA A 343 -14.58 7.91 -14.43
CA ALA A 343 -15.81 7.69 -15.17
C ALA A 343 -15.92 6.25 -15.67
N ARG A 344 -17.09 5.90 -16.20
CA ARG A 344 -17.37 4.65 -16.91
C ARG A 344 -17.00 3.38 -16.13
N LEU A 345 -17.08 3.45 -14.79
CA LEU A 345 -16.94 2.25 -13.96
C LEU A 345 -18.11 1.30 -14.20
N CYS A 346 -17.80 0.13 -14.68
CA CYS A 346 -18.80 -0.93 -14.83
C CYS A 346 -18.26 -2.30 -14.41
N ILE A 347 -19.16 -3.14 -13.90
CA ILE A 347 -18.89 -4.52 -13.50
C ILE A 347 -20.01 -5.39 -14.06
N ARG A 348 -19.65 -6.47 -14.78
CA ARG A 348 -20.66 -7.44 -15.27
C ARG A 348 -21.56 -7.94 -14.14
N LYS A 349 -22.84 -8.11 -14.38
CA LYS A 349 -23.86 -8.45 -13.37
C LYS A 349 -23.49 -9.68 -12.53
N GLU A 350 -22.96 -10.71 -13.15
CA GLU A 350 -22.54 -11.96 -12.50
C GLU A 350 -21.30 -11.82 -11.60
N TYR A 351 -20.60 -10.67 -11.69
CA TYR A 351 -19.40 -10.34 -10.88
C TYR A 351 -19.65 -9.22 -9.87
N GLN A 352 -20.86 -8.68 -9.80
CA GLN A 352 -21.22 -7.66 -8.81
C GLN A 352 -21.23 -8.22 -7.39
N ASN A 353 -21.18 -7.34 -6.40
CA ASN A 353 -21.11 -7.67 -4.95
C ASN A 353 -19.84 -8.43 -4.49
N LYS A 354 -18.81 -8.50 -5.35
CA LYS A 354 -17.50 -9.11 -5.05
C LYS A 354 -16.41 -8.07 -4.77
N LYS A 355 -16.79 -6.83 -4.46
CA LYS A 355 -15.88 -5.69 -4.21
C LYS A 355 -15.00 -5.29 -5.41
N LEU A 356 -15.24 -5.81 -6.63
CA LEU A 356 -14.41 -5.54 -7.80
C LEU A 356 -14.43 -4.05 -8.21
N ALA A 357 -15.54 -3.35 -8.05
CA ALA A 357 -15.60 -1.91 -8.28
C ALA A 357 -14.58 -1.14 -7.44
N ARG A 358 -14.40 -1.54 -6.16
CA ARG A 358 -13.39 -0.96 -5.27
C ARG A 358 -11.97 -1.21 -5.77
N MET A 359 -11.68 -2.41 -6.29
CA MET A 359 -10.36 -2.75 -6.84
C MET A 359 -10.06 -1.94 -8.10
N MET A 360 -11.03 -1.81 -9.02
CA MET A 360 -10.90 -0.97 -10.22
C MET A 360 -10.63 0.49 -9.87
N MET A 361 -11.39 1.05 -8.92
CA MET A 361 -11.19 2.42 -8.44
C MET A 361 -9.81 2.59 -7.79
N ALA A 362 -9.39 1.66 -6.95
CA ALA A 362 -8.09 1.71 -6.31
C ALA A 362 -6.95 1.69 -7.34
N TYR A 363 -7.06 0.86 -8.37
CA TYR A 363 -6.09 0.83 -9.46
C TYR A 363 -5.98 2.19 -10.17
N ALA A 364 -7.11 2.77 -10.56
CA ALA A 364 -7.13 4.08 -11.23
C ALA A 364 -6.63 5.21 -10.30
N ILE A 365 -6.98 5.18 -9.03
CA ILE A 365 -6.48 6.11 -8.00
C ILE A 365 -4.95 6.04 -7.90
N ASN A 366 -4.35 4.84 -7.92
CA ASN A 366 -2.90 4.70 -7.88
C ASN A 366 -2.23 5.32 -9.11
N VAL A 367 -2.86 5.20 -10.30
CA VAL A 367 -2.39 5.90 -11.50
C VAL A 367 -2.43 7.41 -11.31
N LEU A 368 -3.51 7.95 -10.73
CA LEU A 368 -3.66 9.38 -10.48
C LEU A 368 -2.62 9.90 -9.46
N ARG A 369 -2.37 9.15 -8.38
CA ARG A 369 -1.31 9.47 -7.41
C ARG A 369 0.07 9.57 -8.06
N LYS A 370 0.42 8.58 -8.89
CA LYS A 370 1.67 8.58 -9.66
C LYS A 370 1.76 9.78 -10.61
N GLN A 371 0.63 10.26 -11.14
CA GLN A 371 0.55 11.47 -11.96
C GLN A 371 0.58 12.77 -11.14
N GLY A 372 0.67 12.71 -9.82
CA GLY A 372 0.70 13.88 -8.94
C GLY A 372 -0.66 14.59 -8.79
N LYS A 373 -1.77 13.90 -9.06
CA LYS A 373 -3.11 14.44 -8.77
C LYS A 373 -3.34 14.48 -7.27
N LYS A 374 -4.06 15.50 -6.81
CA LYS A 374 -4.36 15.72 -5.38
C LYS A 374 -5.77 15.30 -4.99
N SER A 375 -6.70 15.23 -5.95
CA SER A 375 -8.04 14.73 -5.73
C SER A 375 -8.54 13.87 -6.88
N VAL A 376 -9.58 13.13 -6.57
CA VAL A 376 -10.36 12.36 -7.53
C VAL A 376 -11.83 12.69 -7.33
N HIS A 377 -12.53 12.96 -8.44
CA HIS A 377 -13.95 13.27 -8.42
C HIS A 377 -14.74 12.35 -9.34
N ILE A 378 -16.03 12.26 -9.07
CA ILE A 378 -16.97 11.43 -9.82
C ILE A 378 -18.33 12.14 -9.93
N LEU A 379 -18.99 11.93 -11.04
CA LEU A 379 -20.38 12.30 -11.22
C LEU A 379 -21.29 11.09 -11.01
N VAL A 380 -22.22 11.19 -10.07
CA VAL A 380 -23.19 10.14 -9.79
C VAL A 380 -24.57 10.60 -10.22
N ARG A 381 -25.22 9.88 -11.12
CA ARG A 381 -26.59 10.21 -11.56
C ARG A 381 -27.50 10.33 -10.34
N LYS A 382 -28.28 11.41 -10.26
CA LYS A 382 -29.22 11.64 -9.17
C LYS A 382 -30.24 10.50 -9.11
N GLY A 383 -30.44 9.95 -7.92
CA GLY A 383 -31.29 8.76 -7.71
C GLY A 383 -30.52 7.41 -7.73
N HIS A 384 -29.24 7.41 -8.02
CA HIS A 384 -28.42 6.19 -7.93
C HIS A 384 -27.87 5.97 -6.51
N GLU A 385 -28.78 5.72 -5.55
CA GLU A 385 -28.47 5.64 -4.12
C GLU A 385 -27.42 4.56 -3.75
N VAL A 386 -27.40 3.46 -4.51
CA VAL A 386 -26.45 2.36 -4.28
C VAL A 386 -25.02 2.83 -4.57
N ALA A 387 -24.81 3.54 -5.68
CA ALA A 387 -23.51 4.09 -6.03
C ALA A 387 -23.08 5.15 -5.02
N MET A 388 -23.96 6.08 -4.66
CA MET A 388 -23.66 7.13 -3.67
C MET A 388 -23.18 6.56 -2.34
N ARG A 389 -23.90 5.55 -1.80
CA ARG A 389 -23.47 4.88 -0.56
C ARG A 389 -22.14 4.18 -0.71
N SER A 390 -21.93 3.52 -1.85
CA SER A 390 -20.67 2.82 -2.14
C SER A 390 -19.47 3.79 -2.15
N TYR A 391 -19.63 4.95 -2.80
CA TYR A 391 -18.60 5.97 -2.89
C TYR A 391 -18.34 6.69 -1.55
N ALA A 392 -19.41 6.98 -0.78
CA ALA A 392 -19.26 7.52 0.57
C ALA A 392 -18.43 6.59 1.47
N HIS A 393 -18.63 5.27 1.39
CA HIS A 393 -17.79 4.28 2.10
C HIS A 393 -16.33 4.24 1.62
N LEU A 394 -16.04 4.78 0.45
CA LEU A 394 -14.69 4.92 -0.10
C LEU A 394 -14.08 6.30 0.20
N GLY A 395 -14.71 7.10 1.06
CA GLY A 395 -14.22 8.40 1.48
C GLY A 395 -14.52 9.54 0.49
N TYR A 396 -15.43 9.34 -0.47
CA TYR A 396 -15.92 10.43 -1.30
C TYR A 396 -16.98 11.23 -0.54
N GLU A 397 -16.86 12.54 -0.59
CA GLU A 397 -17.84 13.48 -0.01
C GLU A 397 -18.66 14.14 -1.11
N LYS A 398 -19.93 14.42 -0.82
CA LYS A 398 -20.76 15.22 -1.71
C LYS A 398 -20.33 16.68 -1.63
N VAL A 399 -19.86 17.25 -2.75
CA VAL A 399 -19.40 18.64 -2.85
C VAL A 399 -20.33 19.54 -3.66
N GLY A 400 -21.27 18.96 -4.42
CA GLY A 400 -22.22 19.74 -5.20
C GLY A 400 -23.22 18.92 -5.99
N GLU A 401 -23.97 19.63 -6.83
CA GLU A 401 -24.88 19.06 -7.84
C GLU A 401 -24.70 19.82 -9.15
N CYS A 402 -24.83 19.16 -10.27
CA CYS A 402 -24.78 19.78 -11.59
C CYS A 402 -25.77 19.19 -12.57
N SER A 403 -26.01 19.91 -13.67
CA SER A 403 -26.79 19.46 -14.82
C SER A 403 -25.88 19.43 -16.04
N LEU A 404 -25.58 18.25 -16.52
CA LEU A 404 -24.80 18.03 -17.74
C LEU A 404 -25.48 16.96 -18.59
N TYR A 405 -25.39 17.07 -19.91
CA TYR A 405 -25.91 16.07 -20.86
C TYR A 405 -27.38 15.73 -20.64
N ASP A 406 -28.22 16.76 -20.36
CA ASP A 406 -29.64 16.61 -20.03
C ASP A 406 -29.95 15.71 -18.82
N MET A 407 -28.94 15.49 -17.95
CA MET A 407 -29.08 14.71 -16.73
C MET A 407 -28.67 15.51 -15.50
N GLN A 408 -29.19 15.08 -14.34
CA GLN A 408 -28.85 15.63 -13.03
C GLN A 408 -27.84 14.72 -12.32
N PHE A 409 -26.74 15.30 -11.83
CA PHE A 409 -25.70 14.59 -11.13
C PHE A 409 -25.44 15.14 -9.73
N ILE A 410 -25.02 14.26 -8.86
CA ILE A 410 -24.36 14.57 -7.59
C ILE A 410 -22.86 14.57 -7.87
N CYS A 411 -22.18 15.67 -7.52
CA CYS A 411 -20.73 15.78 -7.59
C CYS A 411 -20.13 15.27 -6.28
N MET A 412 -19.23 14.29 -6.37
CA MET A 412 -18.53 13.76 -5.20
C MET A 412 -17.03 13.85 -5.42
N GLU A 413 -16.28 14.22 -4.38
CA GLU A 413 -14.82 14.39 -4.44
C GLU A 413 -14.14 13.71 -3.24
N ARG A 414 -12.91 13.31 -3.44
CA ARG A 414 -12.04 12.72 -2.42
C ARG A 414 -10.61 13.21 -2.62
N ALA A 415 -9.92 13.63 -1.54
CA ALA A 415 -8.47 13.84 -1.53
C ALA A 415 -7.69 12.52 -1.73
N LEU A 416 -6.52 12.58 -2.39
CA LEU A 416 -5.65 11.44 -2.72
C LEU A 416 -4.41 11.38 -1.82
#